data_c464c71d056b0b11aa8f3514e8213587
#
_entry.id   c464c71d056b0b11aa8f3514e8213587
#
_cell.length_a   1.000
_cell.length_b   1.000
_cell.length_c   1.000
_cell.angle_alpha   90.00
_cell.angle_beta   90.00
_cell.angle_gamma   90.00
#
_symmetry.space_group_name_H-M   'P 1'
#
loop_
_entity.id
_entity.type
_entity.pdbx_description
1 polymer ?
#
loop_
_entity_poly.entity_id
_entity_poly.type
_entity_poly.pdbx_seq_one_letter_code
_entity_poly.pdbx_strand_id
1 'polypeptide(L)'
;MLTVDFDRLRVGRGTRFIDVGAGAGRHSFEALRRGAHVTAFDMDEVELKGVEGMFAAMELEGEVPPGGRGEIEVGTILDMPYEDGSFDVVLASEILEHVPEDVQAISELTRILAPGGVLAVTVPRWLPERVCWALSDEYHANEGGHIRIYKADELRAKLEATGLQFTHQHHAHALHAPYWWIKCAVGVERDQHPAVRGYHQLLVWDMMKAPKATRWTERALNPLIGKSVALYFQKPF
;
A
#
# COMPACT_ATOMS: atom_id res chain seq x y z
N MET A 1 8.44 1.10 -5.13
CA MET A 1 8.02 2.49 -4.82
C MET A 1 7.09 2.50 -3.63
N LEU A 2 7.24 3.46 -2.72
CA LEU A 2 6.38 3.60 -1.54
C LEU A 2 5.14 4.43 -1.91
N THR A 3 3.97 4.00 -1.42
CA THR A 3 2.70 4.73 -1.61
C THR A 3 2.43 5.69 -0.46
N VAL A 4 2.92 5.36 0.73
CA VAL A 4 2.73 6.15 1.95
C VAL A 4 3.96 6.98 2.31
N ASP A 5 3.73 8.05 3.06
CA ASP A 5 4.76 8.91 3.64
C ASP A 5 5.12 8.38 5.04
N PHE A 6 6.28 7.76 5.16
CA PHE A 6 6.77 7.16 6.40
C PHE A 6 7.08 8.18 7.52
N ASP A 7 7.35 9.44 7.16
CA ASP A 7 7.56 10.49 8.17
C ASP A 7 6.24 10.87 8.84
N ARG A 8 5.12 10.83 8.08
CA ARG A 8 3.77 11.00 8.64
C ARG A 8 3.34 9.81 9.50
N LEU A 9 3.77 8.60 9.14
CA LEU A 9 3.54 7.40 9.95
C LEU A 9 4.35 7.41 11.25
N ARG A 10 5.35 8.27 11.36
CA ARG A 10 6.27 8.36 12.52
C ARG A 10 6.99 7.04 12.82
N VAL A 11 7.26 6.24 11.77
CA VAL A 11 7.95 4.96 11.89
C VAL A 11 9.43 5.20 12.22
N GLY A 12 9.87 4.56 13.29
CA GLY A 12 11.24 4.64 13.78
C GLY A 12 11.59 3.49 14.71
N ARG A 13 12.69 3.62 15.43
CA ARG A 13 13.17 2.58 16.35
C ARG A 13 12.12 2.17 17.37
N GLY A 14 11.86 0.85 17.44
CA GLY A 14 10.95 0.25 18.41
C GLY A 14 9.46 0.47 18.09
N THR A 15 9.11 1.15 17.00
CA THR A 15 7.73 1.24 16.54
C THR A 15 7.21 -0.15 16.19
N ARG A 16 6.10 -0.57 16.76
CA ARG A 16 5.40 -1.80 16.40
C ARG A 16 4.58 -1.51 15.14
N PHE A 17 5.08 -1.99 14.02
CA PHE A 17 4.52 -1.72 12.69
C PHE A 17 3.97 -3.01 12.08
N ILE A 18 2.75 -2.97 11.56
CA ILE A 18 2.19 -4.05 10.75
C ILE A 18 1.83 -3.56 9.34
N ASP A 19 2.25 -4.33 8.34
CA ASP A 19 1.89 -4.17 6.93
C ASP A 19 0.86 -5.25 6.59
N VAL A 20 -0.43 -4.87 6.54
CA VAL A 20 -1.55 -5.79 6.30
C VAL A 20 -1.81 -5.85 4.79
N GLY A 21 -1.71 -7.06 4.23
CA GLY A 21 -1.63 -7.26 2.79
C GLY A 21 -0.26 -6.85 2.28
N ALA A 22 0.80 -7.37 2.92
CA ALA A 22 2.18 -6.97 2.66
C ALA A 22 2.65 -7.29 1.25
N GLY A 23 2.09 -8.34 0.61
CA GLY A 23 2.54 -8.84 -0.67
C GLY A 23 4.05 -9.03 -0.69
N ALA A 24 4.73 -8.49 -1.68
CA ALA A 24 6.19 -8.55 -1.80
C ALA A 24 6.98 -7.65 -0.80
N GLY A 25 6.35 -7.08 0.24
CA GLY A 25 7.00 -6.47 1.39
C GLY A 25 7.60 -5.07 1.20
N ARG A 26 7.26 -4.34 0.14
CA ARG A 26 7.90 -3.04 -0.18
C ARG A 26 7.85 -2.00 0.94
N HIS A 27 6.74 -1.94 1.69
CA HIS A 27 6.60 -1.03 2.83
C HIS A 27 7.22 -1.61 4.10
N SER A 28 7.13 -2.93 4.28
CA SER A 28 7.77 -3.67 5.36
C SER A 28 9.28 -3.46 5.38
N PHE A 29 9.94 -3.49 4.22
CA PHE A 29 11.39 -3.25 4.10
C PHE A 29 11.76 -1.83 4.50
N GLU A 30 10.98 -0.83 4.10
CA GLU A 30 11.24 0.56 4.52
C GLU A 30 11.04 0.75 6.02
N ALA A 31 10.00 0.15 6.61
CA ALA A 31 9.78 0.18 8.04
C ALA A 31 10.97 -0.44 8.81
N LEU A 32 11.48 -1.58 8.32
CA LEU A 32 12.62 -2.28 8.91
C LEU A 32 13.91 -1.44 8.84
N ARG A 33 14.18 -0.78 7.70
CA ARG A 33 15.31 0.16 7.56
C ARG A 33 15.24 1.33 8.54
N ARG A 34 14.05 1.71 8.98
CA ARG A 34 13.84 2.74 10.01
C ARG A 34 13.97 2.20 11.44
N GLY A 35 14.21 0.91 11.61
CA GLY A 35 14.43 0.27 12.91
C GLY A 35 13.15 -0.10 13.65
N ALA A 36 12.03 -0.22 12.96
CA ALA A 36 10.77 -0.70 13.53
C ALA A 36 10.82 -2.21 13.84
N HIS A 37 9.91 -2.64 14.71
CA HIS A 37 9.51 -4.04 14.81
C HIS A 37 8.39 -4.25 13.80
N VAL A 38 8.68 -4.97 12.72
CA VAL A 38 7.84 -5.09 11.55
C VAL A 38 7.20 -6.47 11.50
N THR A 39 5.88 -6.52 11.40
CA THR A 39 5.13 -7.72 11.04
C THR A 39 4.60 -7.53 9.61
N ALA A 40 5.06 -8.35 8.68
CA ALA A 40 4.47 -8.47 7.35
C ALA A 40 3.36 -9.54 7.41
N PHE A 41 2.12 -9.09 7.23
CA PHE A 41 0.93 -9.93 7.36
C PHE A 41 0.23 -10.05 6.01
N ASP A 42 0.03 -11.29 5.54
CA ASP A 42 -0.66 -11.57 4.28
C ASP A 42 -1.33 -12.97 4.33
N MET A 43 -2.26 -13.21 3.43
CA MET A 43 -2.83 -14.54 3.21
C MET A 43 -1.96 -15.39 2.28
N ASP A 44 -1.07 -14.79 1.49
CA ASP A 44 -0.17 -15.48 0.57
C ASP A 44 1.15 -15.86 1.25
N GLU A 45 1.22 -17.12 1.68
CA GLU A 45 2.42 -17.70 2.32
C GLU A 45 3.65 -17.66 1.39
N VAL A 46 3.45 -17.76 0.07
CA VAL A 46 4.57 -17.80 -0.89
C VAL A 46 5.22 -16.42 -0.99
N GLU A 47 4.42 -15.36 -1.09
CA GLU A 47 4.92 -13.98 -1.06
C GLU A 47 5.63 -13.69 0.27
N LEU A 48 5.04 -14.08 1.40
CA LEU A 48 5.63 -13.86 2.72
C LEU A 48 6.97 -14.58 2.93
N LYS A 49 7.18 -15.77 2.38
CA LYS A 49 8.49 -16.43 2.39
C LYS A 49 9.57 -15.62 1.65
N GLY A 50 9.18 -14.94 0.57
CA GLY A 50 10.06 -13.99 -0.11
C GLY A 50 10.42 -12.80 0.78
N VAL A 51 9.45 -12.28 1.53
CA VAL A 51 9.65 -11.18 2.49
C VAL A 51 10.58 -11.60 3.63
N GLU A 52 10.37 -12.79 4.21
CA GLU A 52 11.24 -13.36 5.26
C GLU A 52 12.70 -13.47 4.80
N GLY A 53 12.90 -14.04 3.60
CA GLY A 53 14.22 -14.13 3.00
C GLY A 53 14.89 -12.76 2.80
N MET A 54 14.12 -11.74 2.42
CA MET A 54 14.62 -10.37 2.28
C MET A 54 14.94 -9.74 3.64
N PHE A 55 14.13 -9.96 4.68
CA PHE A 55 14.45 -9.49 6.04
C PHE A 55 15.79 -10.05 6.51
N ALA A 56 16.01 -11.37 6.34
CA ALA A 56 17.28 -12.01 6.69
C ALA A 56 18.47 -11.43 5.90
N ALA A 57 18.29 -11.17 4.61
CA ALA A 57 19.32 -10.54 3.78
C ALA A 57 19.66 -9.11 4.26
N MET A 58 18.64 -8.30 4.57
CA MET A 58 18.83 -6.94 5.09
C MET A 58 19.58 -6.92 6.44
N GLU A 59 19.31 -7.89 7.32
CA GLU A 59 20.05 -8.03 8.59
C GLU A 59 21.52 -8.37 8.34
N LEU A 60 21.79 -9.34 7.44
CA LEU A 60 23.16 -9.73 7.08
C LEU A 60 23.96 -8.61 6.43
N GLU A 61 23.31 -7.78 5.62
CA GLU A 61 23.93 -6.63 4.95
C GLU A 61 24.05 -5.40 5.85
N GLY A 62 23.54 -5.47 7.10
CA GLY A 62 23.61 -4.36 8.05
C GLY A 62 22.66 -3.19 7.71
N GLU A 63 21.64 -3.41 6.90
CA GLU A 63 20.62 -2.41 6.58
C GLU A 63 19.64 -2.17 7.74
N VAL A 64 19.56 -3.11 8.68
CA VAL A 64 18.64 -3.04 9.82
C VAL A 64 19.33 -2.35 11.00
N PRO A 65 18.80 -1.20 11.48
CA PRO A 65 19.34 -0.55 12.67
C PRO A 65 19.23 -1.41 13.93
N PRO A 66 20.11 -1.23 14.94
CA PRO A 66 20.02 -1.99 16.18
C PRO A 66 18.63 -1.88 16.84
N GLY A 67 18.05 -3.05 17.14
CA GLY A 67 16.70 -3.17 17.73
C GLY A 67 15.57 -3.30 16.71
N GLY A 68 15.83 -3.07 15.43
CA GLY A 68 14.89 -3.41 14.36
C GLY A 68 14.78 -4.92 14.18
N ARG A 69 13.60 -5.41 13.87
CA ARG A 69 13.35 -6.84 13.56
C ARG A 69 12.18 -6.97 12.60
N GLY A 70 12.24 -7.96 11.71
CA GLY A 70 11.17 -8.32 10.82
C GLY A 70 10.64 -9.73 11.11
N GLU A 71 9.34 -9.90 11.05
CA GLU A 71 8.66 -11.18 11.16
C GLU A 71 7.51 -11.24 10.15
N ILE A 72 7.11 -12.45 9.77
CA ILE A 72 5.98 -12.69 8.89
C ILE A 72 4.87 -13.42 9.65
N GLU A 73 3.62 -13.17 9.27
CA GLU A 73 2.47 -13.89 9.81
C GLU A 73 1.43 -14.12 8.70
N VAL A 74 1.01 -15.37 8.54
CA VAL A 74 0.00 -15.74 7.54
C VAL A 74 -1.39 -15.65 8.16
N GLY A 75 -2.30 -14.90 7.52
CA GLY A 75 -3.65 -14.77 8.05
C GLY A 75 -4.57 -13.93 7.18
N THR A 76 -5.80 -13.77 7.65
CA THR A 76 -6.84 -12.96 7.00
C THR A 76 -7.05 -11.65 7.73
N ILE A 77 -7.23 -10.56 6.98
CA ILE A 77 -7.58 -9.23 7.53
C ILE A 77 -8.92 -9.24 8.29
N LEU A 78 -9.76 -10.25 8.09
CA LEU A 78 -11.08 -10.34 8.71
C LEU A 78 -11.04 -10.88 10.16
N ASP A 79 -9.96 -11.54 10.57
CA ASP A 79 -9.78 -12.11 11.92
C ASP A 79 -8.26 -12.21 12.19
N MET A 80 -7.68 -11.11 12.66
CA MET A 80 -6.25 -11.03 12.90
C MET A 80 -5.88 -11.53 14.30
N PRO A 81 -4.85 -12.42 14.45
CA PRO A 81 -4.54 -13.10 15.70
C PRO A 81 -3.77 -12.21 16.69
N TYR A 82 -4.17 -10.95 16.83
CA TYR A 82 -3.53 -9.98 17.71
C TYR A 82 -4.50 -9.42 18.74
N GLU A 83 -3.99 -9.07 19.90
CA GLU A 83 -4.74 -8.35 20.93
C GLU A 83 -5.05 -6.91 20.49
N ASP A 84 -6.05 -6.29 21.12
CA ASP A 84 -6.40 -4.90 20.90
C ASP A 84 -5.20 -3.99 21.20
N GLY A 85 -4.90 -3.06 20.30
CA GLY A 85 -3.82 -2.09 20.50
C GLY A 85 -2.40 -2.68 20.40
N SER A 86 -2.22 -3.79 19.68
CA SER A 86 -0.91 -4.43 19.51
C SER A 86 0.08 -3.62 18.73
N PHE A 87 -0.34 -2.69 17.86
CA PHE A 87 0.52 -1.97 16.93
C PHE A 87 0.41 -0.45 17.06
N ASP A 88 1.54 0.24 17.00
CA ASP A 88 1.61 1.71 17.01
C ASP A 88 1.29 2.28 15.62
N VAL A 89 1.62 1.52 14.56
CA VAL A 89 1.34 1.86 13.17
C VAL A 89 0.77 0.65 12.45
N VAL A 90 -0.38 0.84 11.82
CA VAL A 90 -1.04 -0.14 10.96
C VAL A 90 -1.09 0.42 9.54
N LEU A 91 -0.61 -0.33 8.57
CA LEU A 91 -0.70 -0.02 7.15
C LEU A 91 -1.55 -1.07 6.44
N ALA A 92 -2.53 -0.62 5.65
CA ALA A 92 -3.28 -1.46 4.73
C ALA A 92 -3.20 -0.82 3.33
N SER A 93 -2.32 -1.36 2.47
CA SER A 93 -1.99 -0.72 1.19
C SER A 93 -2.51 -1.51 0.00
N GLU A 94 -3.49 -0.95 -0.73
CA GLU A 94 -4.10 -1.55 -1.92
C GLU A 94 -4.69 -2.94 -1.60
N ILE A 95 -5.48 -3.06 -0.53
CA ILE A 95 -6.10 -4.32 -0.10
C ILE A 95 -7.63 -4.21 0.05
N LEU A 96 -8.18 -3.11 0.57
CA LEU A 96 -9.61 -3.01 0.89
C LEU A 96 -10.51 -3.12 -0.34
N GLU A 97 -10.02 -2.75 -1.52
CA GLU A 97 -10.72 -2.91 -2.80
C GLU A 97 -10.93 -4.37 -3.22
N HIS A 98 -10.21 -5.31 -2.59
CA HIS A 98 -10.31 -6.74 -2.84
C HIS A 98 -11.16 -7.48 -1.79
N VAL A 99 -11.43 -6.85 -0.63
CA VAL A 99 -12.09 -7.50 0.51
C VAL A 99 -13.59 -7.24 0.47
N PRO A 100 -14.44 -8.28 0.27
CA PRO A 100 -15.91 -8.11 0.27
C PRO A 100 -16.44 -7.50 1.57
N GLU A 101 -15.97 -7.97 2.71
CA GLU A 101 -16.37 -7.57 4.07
C GLU A 101 -15.52 -6.39 4.58
N ASP A 102 -15.42 -5.30 3.81
CA ASP A 102 -14.55 -4.17 4.12
C ASP A 102 -14.84 -3.51 5.49
N VAL A 103 -16.09 -3.54 5.95
CA VAL A 103 -16.46 -3.00 7.27
C VAL A 103 -15.81 -3.82 8.38
N GLN A 104 -15.80 -5.15 8.26
CA GLN A 104 -15.15 -6.03 9.23
C GLN A 104 -13.63 -5.82 9.20
N ALA A 105 -13.04 -5.77 8.00
CA ALA A 105 -11.61 -5.50 7.83
C ALA A 105 -11.20 -4.16 8.47
N ILE A 106 -11.96 -3.09 8.25
CA ILE A 106 -11.72 -1.76 8.85
C ILE A 106 -11.85 -1.83 10.39
N SER A 107 -12.80 -2.61 10.91
CA SER A 107 -12.95 -2.83 12.35
C SER A 107 -11.72 -3.52 12.95
N GLU A 108 -11.20 -4.56 12.30
CA GLU A 108 -10.01 -5.28 12.73
C GLU A 108 -8.75 -4.40 12.68
N LEU A 109 -8.54 -3.65 11.59
CA LEU A 109 -7.44 -2.68 11.49
C LEU A 109 -7.48 -1.64 12.63
N THR A 110 -8.70 -1.19 12.98
CA THR A 110 -8.89 -0.24 14.09
C THR A 110 -8.68 -0.90 15.44
N ARG A 111 -9.10 -2.16 15.61
CA ARG A 111 -8.96 -2.91 16.85
C ARG A 111 -7.51 -3.09 17.25
N ILE A 112 -6.69 -3.57 16.32
CA ILE A 112 -5.26 -3.85 16.58
C ILE A 112 -4.40 -2.59 16.70
N LEU A 113 -4.90 -1.42 16.28
CA LEU A 113 -4.20 -0.14 16.41
C LEU A 113 -4.23 0.34 17.87
N ALA A 114 -3.07 0.71 18.43
CA ALA A 114 -2.94 1.25 19.77
C ALA A 114 -3.61 2.64 19.89
N PRO A 115 -4.11 3.02 21.09
CA PRO A 115 -4.48 4.40 21.37
C PRO A 115 -3.31 5.36 21.04
N GLY A 116 -3.59 6.47 20.35
CA GLY A 116 -2.57 7.40 19.85
C GLY A 116 -1.82 6.92 18.61
N GLY A 117 -2.04 5.68 18.15
CA GLY A 117 -1.42 5.09 16.96
C GLY A 117 -1.93 5.67 15.64
N VAL A 118 -1.22 5.36 14.56
CA VAL A 118 -1.52 5.85 13.20
C VAL A 118 -1.91 4.70 12.28
N LEU A 119 -3.08 4.81 11.63
CA LEU A 119 -3.49 3.95 10.52
C LEU A 119 -3.27 4.69 9.20
N ALA A 120 -2.62 4.04 8.25
CA ALA A 120 -2.65 4.46 6.85
C ALA A 120 -3.36 3.42 5.99
N VAL A 121 -4.24 3.90 5.12
CA VAL A 121 -4.94 3.07 4.13
C VAL A 121 -4.69 3.66 2.75
N THR A 122 -4.29 2.81 1.80
CA THR A 122 -4.23 3.23 0.39
C THR A 122 -5.15 2.38 -0.46
N VAL A 123 -5.76 3.03 -1.45
CA VAL A 123 -6.60 2.38 -2.45
C VAL A 123 -6.37 3.04 -3.82
N PRO A 124 -6.71 2.35 -4.93
CA PRO A 124 -6.73 2.98 -6.24
C PRO A 124 -7.64 4.21 -6.24
N ARG A 125 -7.14 5.31 -6.81
CA ARG A 125 -7.91 6.54 -6.90
C ARG A 125 -9.04 6.41 -7.91
N TRP A 126 -10.22 6.89 -7.55
CA TRP A 126 -11.46 6.72 -8.30
C TRP A 126 -11.35 7.08 -9.79
N LEU A 127 -10.80 8.24 -10.16
CA LEU A 127 -10.76 8.68 -11.55
C LEU A 127 -9.80 7.85 -12.42
N PRO A 128 -8.51 7.64 -12.08
CA PRO A 128 -7.63 6.78 -12.86
C PRO A 128 -8.16 5.35 -13.00
N GLU A 129 -8.76 4.82 -11.94
CA GLU A 129 -9.30 3.46 -11.92
C GLU A 129 -10.54 3.33 -12.82
N ARG A 130 -11.45 4.32 -12.78
CA ARG A 130 -12.61 4.39 -13.67
C ARG A 130 -12.22 4.42 -15.16
N VAL A 131 -11.09 5.06 -15.49
CA VAL A 131 -10.56 5.05 -16.86
C VAL A 131 -10.13 3.63 -17.25
N CYS A 132 -9.42 2.90 -16.37
CA CYS A 132 -9.05 1.50 -16.63
C CYS A 132 -10.30 0.62 -16.85
N TRP A 133 -11.30 0.75 -15.98
CA TRP A 133 -12.57 0.00 -16.09
C TRP A 133 -13.35 0.34 -17.39
N ALA A 134 -13.30 1.58 -17.83
CA ALA A 134 -13.94 2.00 -19.08
C ALA A 134 -13.20 1.52 -20.33
N LEU A 135 -11.90 1.24 -20.23
CA LEU A 135 -11.05 0.80 -21.34
C LEU A 135 -10.97 -0.73 -21.47
N SER A 136 -11.19 -1.48 -20.38
CA SER A 136 -11.02 -2.94 -20.40
C SER A 136 -11.91 -3.62 -19.36
N ASP A 137 -12.83 -4.44 -19.81
CA ASP A 137 -13.63 -5.32 -18.96
C ASP A 137 -12.74 -6.40 -18.32
N GLU A 138 -11.73 -6.89 -19.05
CA GLU A 138 -10.78 -7.89 -18.54
C GLU A 138 -10.00 -7.41 -17.33
N TYR A 139 -9.75 -6.10 -17.21
CA TYR A 139 -8.96 -5.52 -16.12
C TYR A 139 -9.61 -5.74 -14.74
N HIS A 140 -10.93 -5.70 -14.65
CA HIS A 140 -11.65 -5.85 -13.38
C HIS A 140 -12.39 -7.19 -13.24
N ALA A 141 -12.52 -7.95 -14.33
CA ALA A 141 -13.18 -9.26 -14.30
C ALA A 141 -12.25 -10.42 -13.90
N ASN A 142 -10.92 -10.17 -13.78
CA ASN A 142 -9.96 -11.18 -13.39
C ASN A 142 -10.14 -11.61 -11.94
N GLU A 143 -9.91 -12.89 -11.66
CA GLU A 143 -9.85 -13.44 -10.30
C GLU A 143 -8.78 -12.66 -9.49
N GLY A 144 -9.15 -12.13 -8.32
CA GLY A 144 -8.30 -11.22 -7.55
C GLY A 144 -8.30 -9.76 -8.02
N GLY A 145 -9.10 -9.39 -9.03
CA GLY A 145 -9.28 -8.00 -9.46
C GLY A 145 -9.99 -7.11 -8.42
N HIS A 146 -10.01 -5.81 -8.68
CA HIS A 146 -10.71 -4.86 -7.81
C HIS A 146 -12.23 -5.08 -7.89
N ILE A 147 -12.86 -5.47 -6.79
CA ILE A 147 -14.32 -5.66 -6.71
C ILE A 147 -15.07 -4.36 -6.52
N ARG A 148 -14.37 -3.28 -6.16
CA ARG A 148 -14.92 -1.92 -5.94
C ARG A 148 -13.89 -0.83 -6.22
N ILE A 149 -14.41 0.36 -6.51
CA ILE A 149 -13.60 1.58 -6.60
C ILE A 149 -14.09 2.55 -5.53
N TYR A 150 -13.26 2.84 -4.55
CA TYR A 150 -13.58 3.79 -3.49
C TYR A 150 -13.54 5.24 -3.98
N LYS A 151 -14.52 6.04 -3.53
CA LYS A 151 -14.33 7.47 -3.41
C LYS A 151 -13.63 7.77 -2.09
N ALA A 152 -12.68 8.69 -2.11
CA ALA A 152 -11.89 9.01 -0.91
C ALA A 152 -12.77 9.42 0.29
N ASP A 153 -13.82 10.20 0.05
CA ASP A 153 -14.75 10.65 1.10
C ASP A 153 -15.58 9.50 1.66
N GLU A 154 -15.97 8.52 0.83
CA GLU A 154 -16.68 7.33 1.27
C GLU A 154 -15.80 6.45 2.17
N LEU A 155 -14.58 6.15 1.74
CA LEU A 155 -13.63 5.39 2.53
C LEU A 155 -13.27 6.11 3.84
N ARG A 156 -13.06 7.42 3.76
CA ARG A 156 -12.84 8.25 4.94
C ARG A 156 -13.99 8.14 5.94
N ALA A 157 -15.25 8.26 5.49
CA ALA A 157 -16.40 8.18 6.36
C ALA A 157 -16.52 6.79 7.04
N LYS A 158 -16.20 5.70 6.33
CA LYS A 158 -16.16 4.34 6.89
C LYS A 158 -15.12 4.21 8.01
N LEU A 159 -13.93 4.78 7.81
CA LEU A 159 -12.85 4.76 8.80
C LEU A 159 -13.16 5.67 10.01
N GLU A 160 -13.72 6.87 9.78
CA GLU A 160 -14.14 7.76 10.87
C GLU A 160 -15.30 7.16 11.70
N ALA A 161 -16.15 6.32 11.10
CA ALA A 161 -17.24 5.63 11.82
C ALA A 161 -16.73 4.64 12.89
N THR A 162 -15.46 4.20 12.83
CA THR A 162 -14.82 3.37 13.88
C THR A 162 -14.20 4.19 15.00
N GLY A 163 -14.37 5.51 15.00
CA GLY A 163 -13.81 6.42 15.99
C GLY A 163 -12.42 6.97 15.65
N LEU A 164 -11.88 6.62 14.50
CA LEU A 164 -10.61 7.17 14.02
C LEU A 164 -10.77 8.62 13.60
N GLN A 165 -9.72 9.43 13.82
CA GLN A 165 -9.67 10.82 13.41
C GLN A 165 -8.84 10.97 12.13
N PHE A 166 -9.43 11.49 11.07
CA PHE A 166 -8.72 11.81 9.84
C PHE A 166 -7.68 12.90 10.07
N THR A 167 -6.47 12.71 9.55
CA THR A 167 -5.36 13.65 9.74
C THR A 167 -4.84 14.22 8.41
N HIS A 168 -4.72 13.39 7.39
CA HIS A 168 -4.13 13.81 6.12
C HIS A 168 -4.52 12.86 4.98
N GLN A 169 -4.45 13.38 3.73
CA GLN A 169 -4.42 12.56 2.52
C GLN A 169 -3.45 13.12 1.48
N HIS A 170 -2.96 12.24 0.61
CA HIS A 170 -2.24 12.62 -0.60
C HIS A 170 -2.47 11.61 -1.71
N HIS A 171 -2.05 11.97 -2.92
CA HIS A 171 -2.07 11.09 -4.08
C HIS A 171 -0.65 10.70 -4.48
N ALA A 172 -0.50 9.48 -5.02
CA ALA A 172 0.79 8.93 -5.42
C ALA A 172 0.72 8.26 -6.80
N HIS A 173 1.89 8.03 -7.38
CA HIS A 173 2.06 7.22 -8.58
C HIS A 173 1.41 7.79 -9.84
N ALA A 174 1.50 9.11 -10.07
CA ALA A 174 0.95 9.74 -11.27
C ALA A 174 1.56 9.19 -12.57
N LEU A 175 2.84 8.86 -12.56
CA LEU A 175 3.51 8.26 -13.74
C LEU A 175 3.04 6.83 -14.04
N HIS A 176 2.38 6.16 -13.10
CA HIS A 176 1.85 4.81 -13.33
C HIS A 176 0.45 4.83 -13.97
N ALA A 177 -0.34 5.90 -13.80
CA ALA A 177 -1.68 5.96 -14.38
C ALA A 177 -1.68 5.83 -15.92
N PRO A 178 -0.84 6.56 -16.70
CA PRO A 178 -0.79 6.38 -18.15
C PRO A 178 -0.34 4.99 -18.59
N TYR A 179 0.55 4.33 -17.83
CA TYR A 179 0.95 2.96 -18.12
C TYR A 179 -0.26 2.02 -18.11
N TRP A 180 -1.06 2.08 -17.05
CA TRP A 180 -2.24 1.24 -16.93
C TRP A 180 -3.32 1.59 -17.96
N TRP A 181 -3.50 2.87 -18.29
CA TRP A 181 -4.42 3.28 -19.36
C TRP A 181 -4.01 2.72 -20.72
N ILE A 182 -2.71 2.79 -21.06
CA ILE A 182 -2.18 2.19 -22.29
C ILE A 182 -2.39 0.68 -22.26
N LYS A 183 -2.09 0.02 -21.15
CA LYS A 183 -2.23 -1.43 -21.00
C LYS A 183 -3.70 -1.85 -21.16
N CYS A 184 -4.63 -1.17 -20.52
CA CYS A 184 -6.07 -1.41 -20.69
C CYS A 184 -6.55 -1.16 -22.14
N ALA A 185 -6.07 -0.09 -22.79
CA ALA A 185 -6.48 0.26 -24.15
C ALA A 185 -6.00 -0.75 -25.22
N VAL A 186 -4.83 -1.37 -25.03
CA VAL A 186 -4.26 -2.32 -26.00
C VAL A 186 -4.53 -3.80 -25.65
N GLY A 187 -5.01 -4.06 -24.43
CA GLY A 187 -5.26 -5.40 -23.85
C GLY A 187 -4.28 -5.71 -22.74
N VAL A 188 -4.81 -6.09 -21.56
CA VAL A 188 -4.05 -6.25 -20.30
C VAL A 188 -2.98 -7.33 -20.36
N GLU A 189 -3.12 -8.32 -21.24
CA GLU A 189 -2.15 -9.41 -21.42
C GLU A 189 -1.08 -9.11 -22.47
N ARG A 190 -1.18 -7.98 -23.18
CA ARG A 190 -0.27 -7.64 -24.30
C ARG A 190 0.99 -6.91 -23.84
N ASP A 191 1.75 -7.50 -22.95
CA ASP A 191 2.99 -6.91 -22.40
C ASP A 191 4.07 -6.62 -23.46
N GLN A 192 4.05 -7.36 -24.58
CA GLN A 192 4.98 -7.18 -25.69
C GLN A 192 4.59 -6.05 -26.65
N HIS A 193 3.41 -5.41 -26.44
CA HIS A 193 3.03 -4.27 -27.28
C HIS A 193 4.03 -3.13 -27.16
N PRO A 194 4.53 -2.52 -28.27
CA PRO A 194 5.62 -1.53 -28.22
C PRO A 194 5.36 -0.35 -27.28
N ALA A 195 4.13 0.15 -27.22
CA ALA A 195 3.75 1.24 -26.33
C ALA A 195 3.82 0.83 -24.84
N VAL A 196 3.35 -0.39 -24.49
CA VAL A 196 3.41 -0.94 -23.13
C VAL A 196 4.86 -1.15 -22.72
N ARG A 197 5.65 -1.83 -23.55
CA ARG A 197 7.08 -2.06 -23.32
C ARG A 197 7.86 -0.76 -23.14
N GLY A 198 7.67 0.20 -24.07
CA GLY A 198 8.38 1.49 -24.01
C GLY A 198 8.07 2.26 -22.72
N TYR A 199 6.79 2.30 -22.35
CA TYR A 199 6.41 2.99 -21.12
C TYR A 199 6.88 2.22 -19.86
N HIS A 200 6.79 0.90 -19.86
CA HIS A 200 7.33 0.07 -18.77
C HIS A 200 8.82 0.30 -18.56
N GLN A 201 9.62 0.37 -19.65
CA GLN A 201 11.06 0.69 -19.58
C GLN A 201 11.31 2.07 -18.96
N LEU A 202 10.46 3.07 -19.26
CA LEU A 202 10.51 4.38 -18.62
C LEU A 202 10.29 4.28 -17.11
N LEU A 203 9.27 3.51 -16.67
CA LEU A 203 8.99 3.32 -15.23
C LEU A 203 10.12 2.57 -14.53
N VAL A 204 10.69 1.52 -15.14
CA VAL A 204 11.83 0.79 -14.60
C VAL A 204 13.03 1.73 -14.46
N TRP A 205 13.33 2.52 -15.51
CA TRP A 205 14.42 3.51 -15.46
C TRP A 205 14.17 4.53 -14.35
N ASP A 206 12.94 5.02 -14.19
CA ASP A 206 12.57 5.96 -13.12
C ASP A 206 12.77 5.34 -11.73
N MET A 207 12.33 4.10 -11.52
CA MET A 207 12.52 3.41 -10.24
C MET A 207 14.00 3.18 -9.90
N MET A 208 14.81 2.80 -10.90
CA MET A 208 16.23 2.48 -10.68
C MET A 208 17.12 3.71 -10.52
N LYS A 209 16.81 4.80 -11.21
CA LYS A 209 17.66 6.00 -11.24
C LYS A 209 17.12 7.15 -10.41
N ALA A 210 15.82 7.12 -10.06
CA ALA A 210 15.12 8.15 -9.29
C ALA A 210 15.49 9.59 -9.73
N PRO A 211 15.44 9.94 -11.03
CA PRO A 211 15.92 11.22 -11.50
C PRO A 211 15.06 12.36 -10.94
N LYS A 212 15.69 13.49 -10.64
CA LYS A 212 14.97 14.65 -10.06
C LYS A 212 13.82 15.12 -10.94
N ALA A 213 13.97 15.06 -12.27
CA ALA A 213 12.95 15.49 -13.22
C ALA A 213 11.66 14.68 -13.07
N THR A 214 11.73 13.35 -13.01
CA THR A 214 10.55 12.50 -12.85
C THR A 214 9.92 12.66 -11.46
N ARG A 215 10.73 12.86 -10.39
CA ARG A 215 10.22 13.16 -9.04
C ARG A 215 9.43 14.47 -9.01
N TRP A 216 9.92 15.52 -9.73
CA TRP A 216 9.20 16.78 -9.87
C TRP A 216 7.91 16.62 -10.69
N THR A 217 8.00 15.92 -11.82
CA THR A 217 6.83 15.64 -12.68
C THR A 217 5.77 14.86 -11.89
N GLU A 218 6.17 13.82 -11.17
CA GLU A 218 5.26 13.04 -10.35
C GLU A 218 4.57 13.88 -9.28
N ARG A 219 5.34 14.70 -8.52
CA ARG A 219 4.75 15.62 -7.53
C ARG A 219 3.74 16.58 -8.12
N ALA A 220 4.03 17.15 -9.30
CA ALA A 220 3.13 18.08 -9.98
C ALA A 220 1.87 17.39 -10.51
N LEU A 221 1.98 16.13 -10.97
CA LEU A 221 0.88 15.38 -11.56
C LEU A 221 0.06 14.57 -10.55
N ASN A 222 0.62 14.22 -9.37
CA ASN A 222 -0.08 13.44 -8.37
C ASN A 222 -1.47 14.00 -8.01
N PRO A 223 -1.67 15.32 -7.80
CA PRO A 223 -3.00 15.86 -7.54
C PRO A 223 -4.01 15.61 -8.66
N LEU A 224 -3.55 15.52 -9.91
CA LEU A 224 -4.39 15.40 -11.10
C LEU A 224 -4.67 13.94 -11.45
N ILE A 225 -3.63 13.13 -11.63
CA ILE A 225 -3.69 11.77 -12.15
C ILE A 225 -2.99 10.73 -11.27
N GLY A 226 -2.66 11.06 -10.02
CA GLY A 226 -2.10 10.06 -9.09
C GLY A 226 -2.96 8.80 -9.07
N LYS A 227 -2.33 7.62 -9.25
CA LYS A 227 -3.04 6.35 -9.37
C LYS A 227 -3.65 5.92 -8.04
N SER A 228 -2.94 6.17 -6.93
CA SER A 228 -3.37 5.79 -5.60
C SER A 228 -3.69 7.02 -4.75
N VAL A 229 -4.62 6.85 -3.81
CA VAL A 229 -4.87 7.80 -2.72
C VAL A 229 -4.46 7.15 -1.41
N ALA A 230 -3.68 7.86 -0.60
CA ALA A 230 -3.30 7.47 0.75
C ALA A 230 -4.03 8.36 1.76
N LEU A 231 -4.73 7.72 2.70
CA LEU A 231 -5.49 8.34 3.78
C LEU A 231 -4.83 7.99 5.12
N TYR A 232 -4.66 8.98 6.00
CA TYR A 232 -4.03 8.82 7.31
C TYR A 232 -5.01 9.15 8.41
N PHE A 233 -5.02 8.31 9.43
CA PHE A 233 -5.89 8.44 10.59
C PHE A 233 -5.10 8.26 11.88
N GLN A 234 -5.59 8.84 12.96
CA GLN A 234 -5.08 8.63 14.31
C GLN A 234 -6.20 8.06 15.19
N LYS A 235 -5.86 7.05 15.99
CA LYS A 235 -6.76 6.54 17.03
C LYS A 235 -6.66 7.45 18.25
N PRO A 236 -7.76 8.00 18.77
CA PRO A 236 -7.73 8.77 20.03
C PRO A 236 -7.15 7.96 21.19
N PHE A 237 -6.67 8.68 22.23
CA PHE A 237 -6.21 8.06 23.48
C PHE A 237 -7.34 7.52 24.31
#